data_a4b77aa4ae6920fd82ab6644db531ac5
#
_entry.id   a4b77aa4ae6920fd82ab6644db531ac5
#
_cell.length_a   1.000
_cell.length_b   1.000
_cell.length_c   1.000
_cell.angle_alpha   90.00
_cell.angle_beta   90.00
_cell.angle_gamma   90.00
#
_symmetry.space_group_name_H-M   'P 1'
#
loop_
_entity.id
_entity.type
_entity.pdbx_description
1 polymer ?
#
loop_
_entity_poly.entity_id
_entity_poly.type
_entity_poly.pdbx_seq_one_letter_code
_entity_poly.pdbx_strand_id
1 'polypeptide(L)'
;MNKNLNRRNFLGLIGVGIAGMMLPTRAGRISTDKKPNFILIFADDLGYGDISGFGLKESPFKTPNLDRMAAEGAKLTNFYVPTPYCAPSRATILTGRYPFRNGVVFNPAPDAGINDVGLPDYEITIAEALKDAGYASICIGKWHLGHTLQYLPRRQGFDEYYGILYSNDMRPVQLVENEKVIEYPVIQATLTKRYTQRALDFIERNSRSKRPFFLYLPHAMPHKPLAASEDFYTPDTRDDLYADVIRELDWSVGQILDKIKQVGLDNNTLVLFSSDNGPWYGGSTGGLRGMKGRTWEGGLRVPMIARWPGKIPASLVNDSLSGTIDVFPTILKAAGVDVPGDRVIDGKDIWPLLTSTRAKSPHEALFAMQGVNLMTVRSGKWKLHVHSPGSVPKRGEDWVDPRGPDGVTIIAPYEQARPSAYPGATSGDGPKDMMLFDIEADPAEQHDVAGQNPDVVKRLKALYDKTINQVPSFKRPQRFKQLRRIKGGSLEYGE
;
A
#
# COMPACT_ATOMS: atom_id res chain seq x y z
N MET A 1 -54.00 25.04 59.75
CA MET A 1 -54.11 24.07 60.87
C MET A 1 -52.90 23.14 60.75
N ASN A 2 -51.91 23.43 61.57
CA ASN A 2 -51.50 22.72 62.78
C ASN A 2 -50.97 21.30 62.46
N LYS A 3 -49.86 20.86 62.84
CA LYS A 3 -48.83 21.15 63.88
C LYS A 3 -47.74 20.10 63.67
N ASN A 4 -46.47 20.46 63.63
CA ASN A 4 -45.55 20.51 64.78
C ASN A 4 -45.09 19.17 65.35
N LEU A 5 -43.75 19.09 65.41
CA LEU A 5 -42.92 18.66 66.55
C LEU A 5 -42.60 17.18 66.66
N ASN A 6 -41.49 16.71 67.06
CA ASN A 6 -40.23 17.28 67.61
C ASN A 6 -39.31 16.11 68.02
N ARG A 7 -37.98 16.27 67.87
CA ARG A 7 -36.95 16.00 68.88
C ARG A 7 -36.87 14.59 69.56
N ARG A 8 -35.79 13.97 69.68
CA ARG A 8 -34.57 14.15 70.45
C ARG A 8 -33.90 12.81 70.76
N ASN A 9 -32.58 12.79 70.50
CA ASN A 9 -31.51 12.21 71.32
C ASN A 9 -31.68 10.85 72.01
N PHE A 10 -30.66 9.98 71.75
CA PHE A 10 -29.87 9.44 72.86
C PHE A 10 -28.43 9.10 72.44
N LEU A 11 -27.57 9.40 73.37
CA LEU A 11 -26.10 9.30 73.33
C LEU A 11 -25.57 7.87 73.44
N GLY A 12 -24.39 7.69 72.89
CA GLY A 12 -23.33 7.02 73.62
C GLY A 12 -22.63 5.84 72.97
N LEU A 13 -21.44 5.93 72.55
CA LEU A 13 -20.19 5.41 73.08
C LEU A 13 -19.11 5.24 71.98
N ILE A 14 -18.08 5.96 72.19
CA ILE A 14 -16.65 5.81 71.95
C ILE A 14 -16.21 4.52 71.17
N GLY A 15 -15.63 4.73 69.99
CA GLY A 15 -14.77 3.82 69.32
C GLY A 15 -13.76 4.57 68.48
N VAL A 16 -12.52 4.65 68.96
CA VAL A 16 -11.36 5.21 68.26
C VAL A 16 -11.10 4.43 66.97
N GLY A 17 -11.29 5.06 65.84
CA GLY A 17 -10.99 4.53 64.52
C GLY A 17 -10.31 5.56 63.66
N ILE A 18 -9.12 5.26 63.27
CA ILE A 18 -8.14 5.99 62.48
C ILE A 18 -8.80 6.70 61.30
N ALA A 19 -8.73 8.02 61.28
CA ALA A 19 -9.09 8.87 60.13
C ALA A 19 -8.02 8.67 59.02
N GLY A 20 -8.25 7.74 58.13
CA GLY A 20 -7.58 7.69 56.86
C GLY A 20 -8.06 8.86 55.98
N MET A 21 -7.24 9.90 55.83
CA MET A 21 -7.46 10.94 54.82
C MET A 21 -7.53 10.28 53.43
N MET A 22 -8.75 10.04 52.92
CA MET A 22 -8.96 9.86 51.49
C MET A 22 -8.70 11.22 50.82
N LEU A 23 -7.49 11.42 50.34
CA LEU A 23 -7.22 12.43 49.33
C LEU A 23 -8.13 12.14 48.13
N PRO A 24 -8.85 13.13 47.58
CA PRO A 24 -9.58 12.92 46.35
C PRO A 24 -8.56 12.49 45.28
N THR A 25 -8.67 11.26 44.85
CA THR A 25 -7.99 10.80 43.63
C THR A 25 -8.38 11.79 42.54
N ARG A 26 -7.42 12.61 42.14
CA ARG A 26 -7.54 13.42 40.93
C ARG A 26 -8.08 12.48 39.82
N ALA A 27 -9.34 12.68 39.48
CA ALA A 27 -9.87 12.14 38.24
C ALA A 27 -8.85 12.48 37.17
N GLY A 28 -8.24 11.45 36.59
CA GLY A 28 -7.24 11.63 35.58
C GLY A 28 -7.80 12.58 34.53
N ARG A 29 -7.12 13.70 34.33
CA ARG A 29 -7.36 14.53 33.15
C ARG A 29 -7.41 13.56 31.99
N ILE A 30 -8.54 13.47 31.28
CA ILE A 30 -8.65 12.90 29.99
C ILE A 30 -7.52 13.57 29.19
N SER A 31 -6.46 12.82 28.94
CA SER A 31 -5.42 13.23 28.01
C SER A 31 -6.17 13.57 26.72
N THR A 32 -6.11 14.82 26.29
CA THR A 32 -6.49 15.16 24.92
C THR A 32 -5.45 14.43 24.08
N ASP A 33 -5.79 13.20 23.65
CA ASP A 33 -4.88 12.38 22.86
C ASP A 33 -4.49 13.20 21.64
N LYS A 34 -3.17 13.46 21.51
CA LYS A 34 -2.64 14.14 20.34
C LYS A 34 -3.04 13.34 19.13
N LYS A 35 -3.56 13.99 18.09
CA LYS A 35 -3.85 13.33 16.81
C LYS A 35 -2.63 12.54 16.35
N PRO A 36 -2.80 11.28 15.93
CA PRO A 36 -1.68 10.44 15.51
C PRO A 36 -1.09 10.90 14.18
N ASN A 37 0.16 10.58 13.94
CA ASN A 37 0.78 10.70 12.63
C ASN A 37 0.60 9.41 11.84
N PHE A 38 0.60 9.52 10.52
CA PHE A 38 0.52 8.39 9.61
C PHE A 38 1.67 8.41 8.62
N ILE A 39 2.33 7.28 8.46
CA ILE A 39 3.35 7.04 7.44
C ILE A 39 2.92 5.80 6.66
N LEU A 40 2.69 5.96 5.36
CA LEU A 40 2.38 4.88 4.44
C LEU A 40 3.55 4.71 3.47
N ILE A 41 4.35 3.68 3.68
CA ILE A 41 5.46 3.28 2.80
C ILE A 41 4.93 2.25 1.81
N PHE A 42 5.08 2.52 0.51
CA PHE A 42 4.48 1.72 -0.53
C PHE A 42 5.50 1.39 -1.62
N ALA A 43 5.90 0.14 -1.71
CA ALA A 43 6.85 -0.32 -2.71
C ALA A 43 6.20 -0.50 -4.08
N ASP A 44 7.01 -0.56 -5.13
CA ASP A 44 6.60 -0.72 -6.52
C ASP A 44 7.09 -2.05 -7.06
N ASP A 45 6.19 -2.97 -7.39
CA ASP A 45 6.51 -4.34 -7.84
C ASP A 45 7.23 -5.21 -6.80
N LEU A 46 7.06 -4.96 -5.51
CA LEU A 46 7.66 -5.79 -4.47
C LEU A 46 6.84 -7.07 -4.26
N GLY A 47 7.52 -8.22 -4.33
CA GLY A 47 6.90 -9.53 -4.18
C GLY A 47 6.54 -9.89 -2.75
N TYR A 48 5.54 -10.76 -2.63
CA TYR A 48 5.13 -11.32 -1.33
C TYR A 48 6.27 -12.08 -0.65
N GLY A 49 7.14 -12.74 -1.42
CA GLY A 49 8.29 -13.47 -0.93
C GLY A 49 9.61 -12.68 -0.90
N ASP A 50 9.59 -11.38 -1.21
CA ASP A 50 10.79 -10.53 -1.14
C ASP A 50 11.14 -10.13 0.30
N ILE A 51 10.20 -10.29 1.24
CA ILE A 51 10.37 -9.95 2.66
C ILE A 51 10.36 -11.22 3.50
N SER A 52 11.26 -11.28 4.48
CA SER A 52 11.32 -12.40 5.44
C SER A 52 9.98 -12.62 6.15
N GLY A 53 9.60 -13.89 6.32
CA GLY A 53 8.39 -14.29 7.04
C GLY A 53 7.09 -14.03 6.28
N PHE A 54 7.15 -13.77 4.97
CA PHE A 54 6.07 -13.86 4.01
C PHE A 54 6.40 -14.93 2.96
N GLY A 55 5.36 -15.46 2.27
CA GLY A 55 5.54 -16.53 1.28
C GLY A 55 5.52 -17.94 1.87
N LEU A 56 5.52 -18.94 0.97
CA LEU A 56 5.57 -20.38 1.28
C LEU A 56 7.00 -20.89 1.37
N LYS A 57 7.96 -20.08 0.92
CA LYS A 57 9.40 -20.35 0.94
C LYS A 57 10.10 -19.18 1.62
N GLU A 58 11.26 -19.48 2.18
CA GLU A 58 12.13 -18.46 2.75
C GLU A 58 12.49 -17.40 1.69
N SER A 59 12.54 -16.14 2.10
CA SER A 59 12.94 -15.03 1.22
C SER A 59 14.40 -15.19 0.78
N PRO A 60 14.70 -14.99 -0.50
CA PRO A 60 16.09 -14.96 -0.96
C PRO A 60 16.82 -13.68 -0.52
N PHE A 61 16.10 -12.68 0.02
CA PHE A 61 16.63 -11.38 0.39
C PHE A 61 16.61 -11.18 1.90
N LYS A 62 17.53 -10.34 2.40
CA LYS A 62 17.59 -9.95 3.81
C LYS A 62 16.98 -8.57 4.01
N THR A 63 15.98 -8.48 4.88
CA THR A 63 15.23 -7.26 5.17
C THR A 63 15.15 -6.97 6.67
N PRO A 64 16.29 -6.75 7.36
CA PRO A 64 16.34 -6.70 8.84
C PRO A 64 15.50 -5.55 9.44
N ASN A 65 15.30 -4.44 8.74
CA ASN A 65 14.50 -3.32 9.23
C ASN A 65 12.99 -3.59 9.07
N LEU A 66 12.57 -4.22 7.98
CA LEU A 66 11.20 -4.71 7.82
C LEU A 66 10.90 -5.85 8.79
N ASP A 67 11.87 -6.73 9.06
CA ASP A 67 11.75 -7.78 10.08
C ASP A 67 11.57 -7.16 11.47
N ARG A 68 12.35 -6.13 11.80
CA ARG A 68 12.20 -5.33 13.03
C ARG A 68 10.81 -4.68 13.09
N MET A 69 10.37 -4.05 12.02
CA MET A 69 9.04 -3.43 11.94
C MET A 69 7.92 -4.45 12.21
N ALA A 70 8.03 -5.64 11.65
CA ALA A 70 7.09 -6.75 11.87
C ALA A 70 7.15 -7.30 13.29
N ALA A 71 8.35 -7.43 13.86
CA ALA A 71 8.55 -7.89 15.24
C ALA A 71 7.99 -6.88 16.28
N GLU A 72 8.06 -5.57 15.97
CA GLU A 72 7.52 -4.49 16.81
C GLU A 72 6.05 -4.17 16.52
N GLY A 73 5.40 -4.88 15.60
CA GLY A 73 4.04 -4.61 15.15
C GLY A 73 3.28 -5.85 14.69
N ALA A 74 2.49 -5.71 13.65
CA ALA A 74 1.62 -6.74 13.11
C ALA A 74 1.92 -7.05 11.63
N LYS A 75 1.81 -8.34 11.25
CA LYS A 75 1.76 -8.81 9.86
C LYS A 75 0.35 -9.25 9.50
N LEU A 76 -0.17 -8.78 8.35
CA LEU A 76 -1.36 -9.34 7.72
C LEU A 76 -0.90 -10.21 6.55
N THR A 77 -1.11 -11.52 6.66
CA THR A 77 -0.58 -12.48 5.69
C THR A 77 -1.52 -12.79 4.53
N ASN A 78 -2.82 -12.46 4.67
CA ASN A 78 -3.82 -12.52 3.61
C ASN A 78 -4.27 -11.11 3.19
N PHE A 79 -3.31 -10.31 2.71
CA PHE A 79 -3.53 -8.93 2.29
C PHE A 79 -3.39 -8.79 0.78
N TYR A 80 -4.40 -8.17 0.14
CA TYR A 80 -4.56 -8.20 -1.31
C TYR A 80 -4.66 -6.81 -1.92
N VAL A 81 -4.11 -6.67 -3.12
CA VAL A 81 -4.44 -5.57 -4.02
C VAL A 81 -5.63 -5.93 -4.91
N PRO A 82 -6.50 -4.98 -5.30
CA PRO A 82 -7.66 -5.27 -6.15
C PRO A 82 -7.29 -5.37 -7.64
N THR A 83 -6.04 -5.24 -7.98
CA THR A 83 -5.55 -5.28 -9.37
C THR A 83 -4.04 -5.52 -9.39
N PRO A 84 -3.52 -6.29 -10.34
CA PRO A 84 -2.09 -6.56 -10.45
C PRO A 84 -1.33 -5.47 -11.23
N TYR A 85 -1.73 -4.19 -11.09
CA TYR A 85 -1.14 -3.03 -11.79
C TYR A 85 -0.97 -1.82 -10.89
N CYS A 86 0.09 -1.03 -11.15
CA CYS A 86 0.53 0.08 -10.31
C CYS A 86 -0.53 1.18 -10.13
N ALA A 87 -0.92 1.92 -11.18
CA ALA A 87 -1.77 3.10 -11.04
C ALA A 87 -3.14 2.78 -10.44
N PRO A 88 -3.88 1.75 -10.90
CA PRO A 88 -5.16 1.41 -10.29
C PRO A 88 -5.03 1.01 -8.81
N SER A 89 -3.95 0.31 -8.42
CA SER A 89 -3.69 -0.04 -7.03
C SER A 89 -3.37 1.19 -6.17
N ARG A 90 -2.59 2.16 -6.71
CA ARG A 90 -2.28 3.43 -6.04
C ARG A 90 -3.52 4.30 -5.85
N ALA A 91 -4.41 4.37 -6.85
CA ALA A 91 -5.70 5.02 -6.69
C ALA A 91 -6.53 4.37 -5.59
N THR A 92 -6.56 3.04 -5.55
CA THR A 92 -7.34 2.28 -4.58
C THR A 92 -6.87 2.49 -3.14
N ILE A 93 -5.57 2.43 -2.87
CA ILE A 93 -5.07 2.61 -1.49
C ILE A 93 -5.33 4.02 -0.96
N LEU A 94 -5.31 5.03 -1.84
CA LEU A 94 -5.56 6.41 -1.47
C LEU A 94 -7.04 6.75 -1.29
N THR A 95 -7.98 6.01 -1.92
CA THR A 95 -9.42 6.34 -1.93
C THR A 95 -10.30 5.32 -1.21
N GLY A 96 -9.78 4.11 -0.91
CA GLY A 96 -10.57 3.03 -0.32
C GLY A 96 -11.62 2.43 -1.27
N ARG A 97 -11.48 2.65 -2.60
CA ARG A 97 -12.47 2.26 -3.61
C ARG A 97 -11.85 1.38 -4.68
N TYR A 98 -12.61 0.42 -5.18
CA TYR A 98 -12.16 -0.41 -6.30
C TYR A 98 -11.87 0.42 -7.55
N PRO A 99 -10.97 -0.05 -8.45
CA PRO A 99 -10.65 0.64 -9.71
C PRO A 99 -11.87 0.99 -10.55
N PHE A 100 -12.89 0.12 -10.58
CA PHE A 100 -14.13 0.39 -11.32
C PHE A 100 -15.00 1.51 -10.72
N ARG A 101 -14.75 1.92 -9.46
CA ARG A 101 -15.44 3.06 -8.83
C ARG A 101 -14.63 4.34 -8.92
N ASN A 102 -13.31 4.27 -8.67
CA ASN A 102 -12.45 5.45 -8.73
C ASN A 102 -12.04 5.84 -10.16
N GLY A 103 -12.39 5.01 -11.16
CA GLY A 103 -12.17 5.29 -12.58
C GLY A 103 -10.76 5.02 -13.10
N VAL A 104 -9.79 4.72 -12.23
CA VAL A 104 -8.41 4.42 -12.62
C VAL A 104 -8.26 2.92 -12.87
N VAL A 105 -8.54 2.47 -14.09
CA VAL A 105 -8.44 1.06 -14.51
C VAL A 105 -7.25 0.80 -15.44
N PHE A 106 -6.57 1.86 -15.90
CA PHE A 106 -5.40 1.81 -16.77
C PHE A 106 -4.23 2.56 -16.13
N ASN A 107 -3.01 2.18 -16.51
CA ASN A 107 -1.84 3.00 -16.19
C ASN A 107 -1.79 4.20 -17.15
N PRO A 108 -1.58 5.43 -16.67
CA PRO A 108 -1.18 6.52 -17.52
C PRO A 108 0.18 6.20 -18.15
N ALA A 109 0.36 6.53 -19.40
CA ALA A 109 1.59 6.25 -20.14
C ALA A 109 1.91 7.43 -21.07
N PRO A 110 2.60 8.45 -20.56
CA PRO A 110 2.87 9.68 -21.27
C PRO A 110 3.73 9.48 -22.51
N ASP A 111 4.68 8.56 -22.45
CA ASP A 111 5.52 8.16 -23.59
C ASP A 111 4.74 7.42 -24.70
N ALA A 112 3.62 6.79 -24.35
CA ALA A 112 2.67 6.24 -25.31
C ALA A 112 1.56 7.23 -25.68
N GLY A 113 1.62 8.49 -25.19
CA GLY A 113 0.62 9.53 -25.44
C GLY A 113 -0.71 9.32 -24.72
N ILE A 114 -0.73 8.61 -23.59
CA ILE A 114 -1.93 8.41 -22.76
C ILE A 114 -1.93 9.46 -21.65
N ASN A 115 -2.65 10.57 -21.90
CA ASN A 115 -2.63 11.76 -21.04
C ASN A 115 -3.94 11.98 -20.27
N ASP A 116 -5.01 11.31 -20.65
CA ASP A 116 -6.36 11.43 -20.09
C ASP A 116 -6.65 10.46 -18.96
N VAL A 117 -5.63 9.71 -18.51
CA VAL A 117 -5.72 8.78 -17.38
C VAL A 117 -5.09 9.40 -16.14
N GLY A 118 -5.88 9.51 -15.10
CA GLY A 118 -5.44 10.01 -13.80
C GLY A 118 -6.52 9.81 -12.74
N LEU A 119 -6.20 10.14 -11.50
CA LEU A 119 -7.18 10.12 -10.42
C LEU A 119 -8.13 11.31 -10.59
N PRO A 120 -9.44 11.07 -10.81
CA PRO A 120 -10.40 12.15 -11.00
C PRO A 120 -10.48 13.07 -9.76
N ASP A 121 -10.68 14.36 -9.98
CA ASP A 121 -10.78 15.40 -8.95
C ASP A 121 -12.00 15.27 -8.02
N TYR A 122 -12.99 14.49 -8.42
CA TYR A 122 -14.14 14.17 -7.56
C TYR A 122 -13.86 13.05 -6.57
N GLU A 123 -12.76 12.32 -6.68
CA GLU A 123 -12.34 11.32 -5.69
C GLU A 123 -11.80 12.03 -4.44
N ILE A 124 -11.96 11.38 -3.28
CA ILE A 124 -11.41 11.86 -2.01
C ILE A 124 -10.27 10.94 -1.61
N THR A 125 -9.08 11.50 -1.50
CA THR A 125 -7.88 10.80 -1.04
C THR A 125 -7.75 10.87 0.48
N ILE A 126 -6.87 10.02 1.05
CA ILE A 126 -6.48 10.12 2.47
C ILE A 126 -5.99 11.54 2.80
N ALA A 127 -5.20 12.15 1.89
CA ALA A 127 -4.65 13.48 2.11
C ALA A 127 -5.74 14.55 2.18
N GLU A 128 -6.73 14.50 1.28
CA GLU A 128 -7.88 15.43 1.30
C GLU A 128 -8.73 15.25 2.56
N ALA A 129 -9.06 14.00 2.91
CA ALA A 129 -9.87 13.72 4.09
C ALA A 129 -9.19 14.16 5.40
N LEU A 130 -7.86 14.09 5.48
CA LEU A 130 -7.10 14.52 6.65
C LEU A 130 -6.84 16.03 6.69
N LYS A 131 -6.98 16.74 5.58
CA LYS A 131 -6.66 18.16 5.47
C LYS A 131 -7.48 19.02 6.40
N ASP A 132 -8.80 18.83 6.43
CA ASP A 132 -9.71 19.57 7.30
C ASP A 132 -9.52 19.23 8.77
N ALA A 133 -8.94 18.08 9.05
CA ALA A 133 -8.51 17.69 10.40
C ALA A 133 -7.17 18.34 10.82
N GLY A 134 -6.55 19.18 9.97
CA GLY A 134 -5.36 19.96 10.28
C GLY A 134 -4.04 19.22 10.08
N TYR A 135 -4.03 18.11 9.36
CA TYR A 135 -2.81 17.39 9.05
C TYR A 135 -1.94 18.15 8.03
N ALA A 136 -0.62 18.07 8.23
CA ALA A 136 0.33 18.36 7.16
C ALA A 136 0.48 17.10 6.29
N SER A 137 0.58 17.24 4.97
CA SER A 137 0.67 16.08 4.10
C SER A 137 1.73 16.25 3.02
N ILE A 138 2.45 15.15 2.72
CA ILE A 138 3.42 15.09 1.64
C ILE A 138 3.33 13.74 0.92
N CYS A 139 3.43 13.78 -0.41
CA CYS A 139 3.70 12.60 -1.22
C CYS A 139 5.15 12.64 -1.71
N ILE A 140 5.94 11.60 -1.41
CA ILE A 140 7.36 11.52 -1.79
C ILE A 140 7.58 10.23 -2.58
N GLY A 141 7.84 10.33 -3.89
CA GLY A 141 8.14 9.19 -4.76
C GLY A 141 7.29 9.12 -6.02
N LYS A 142 6.97 7.89 -6.46
CA LYS A 142 6.19 7.62 -7.65
C LYS A 142 4.70 7.93 -7.45
N TRP A 143 4.18 8.89 -8.20
CA TRP A 143 2.76 9.23 -8.17
C TRP A 143 1.90 8.27 -9.00
N HIS A 144 2.12 8.21 -10.30
CA HIS A 144 1.48 7.34 -11.30
C HIS A 144 -0.04 7.50 -11.42
N LEU A 145 -0.60 8.64 -11.01
CA LEU A 145 -2.05 8.92 -11.07
C LEU A 145 -2.37 10.13 -11.96
N GLY A 146 -1.58 10.31 -13.02
CA GLY A 146 -1.73 11.37 -14.01
C GLY A 146 -0.74 12.51 -13.83
N HIS A 147 -0.52 13.27 -14.93
CA HIS A 147 0.48 14.32 -15.02
C HIS A 147 -0.10 15.67 -15.46
N THR A 148 -1.32 15.68 -16.00
CA THR A 148 -1.99 16.93 -16.29
C THR A 148 -2.39 17.63 -15.01
N LEU A 149 -2.52 18.94 -15.04
CA LEU A 149 -2.61 19.79 -13.85
C LEU A 149 -3.61 19.30 -12.80
N GLN A 150 -4.80 18.87 -13.25
CA GLN A 150 -5.88 18.40 -12.37
C GLN A 150 -5.53 17.10 -11.61
N TYR A 151 -4.59 16.31 -12.12
CA TYR A 151 -4.20 15.02 -11.53
C TYR A 151 -2.96 15.09 -10.64
N LEU A 152 -2.29 16.25 -10.54
CA LEU A 152 -1.07 16.38 -9.76
C LEU A 152 -1.32 16.15 -8.27
N PRO A 153 -0.35 15.61 -7.51
CA PRO A 153 -0.52 15.26 -6.09
C PRO A 153 -1.10 16.40 -5.24
N ARG A 154 -0.67 17.65 -5.49
CA ARG A 154 -1.16 18.81 -4.75
C ARG A 154 -2.63 19.16 -5.08
N ARG A 155 -3.14 18.73 -6.22
CA ARG A 155 -4.57 18.83 -6.58
C ARG A 155 -5.40 17.72 -5.98
N GLN A 156 -4.73 16.68 -5.50
CA GLN A 156 -5.30 15.51 -4.83
C GLN A 156 -5.05 15.55 -3.30
N GLY A 157 -4.99 16.76 -2.73
CA GLY A 157 -5.00 17.02 -1.29
C GLY A 157 -3.64 17.14 -0.60
N PHE A 158 -2.53 16.73 -1.21
CA PHE A 158 -1.21 16.86 -0.61
C PHE A 158 -0.74 18.32 -0.54
N ASP A 159 -0.17 18.74 0.58
CA ASP A 159 0.44 20.07 0.72
C ASP A 159 1.72 20.18 -0.09
N GLU A 160 2.51 19.09 -0.11
CA GLU A 160 3.81 19.02 -0.78
C GLU A 160 3.94 17.76 -1.63
N TYR A 161 4.76 17.84 -2.67
CA TYR A 161 5.15 16.72 -3.52
C TYR A 161 6.63 16.76 -3.85
N TYR A 162 7.28 15.60 -3.84
CA TYR A 162 8.64 15.41 -4.30
C TYR A 162 8.80 14.02 -4.91
N GLY A 163 9.05 13.90 -6.22
CA GLY A 163 9.15 12.58 -6.83
C GLY A 163 9.04 12.56 -8.35
N ILE A 164 8.73 11.39 -8.89
CA ILE A 164 8.49 11.16 -10.31
C ILE A 164 6.99 10.95 -10.56
N LEU A 165 6.44 11.63 -11.58
CA LEU A 165 5.00 11.59 -11.86
C LEU A 165 4.52 10.26 -12.43
N TYR A 166 5.43 9.42 -12.91
CA TYR A 166 5.14 8.14 -13.55
C TYR A 166 5.99 7.00 -12.99
N SER A 167 5.94 5.87 -13.66
CA SER A 167 6.90 4.79 -13.45
C SER A 167 8.29 5.20 -13.97
N ASN A 168 9.32 4.70 -13.34
CA ASN A 168 10.72 5.00 -13.66
C ASN A 168 11.18 4.45 -15.03
N ASP A 169 10.34 3.69 -15.74
CA ASP A 169 10.53 3.23 -17.11
C ASP A 169 9.78 4.07 -18.15
N MET A 170 8.94 5.03 -17.72
CA MET A 170 8.14 5.88 -18.62
C MET A 170 8.80 7.22 -18.84
N ARG A 171 9.18 7.52 -20.09
CA ARG A 171 9.91 8.74 -20.44
C ARG A 171 8.99 9.93 -20.71
N PRO A 172 9.40 11.15 -20.36
CA PRO A 172 10.65 11.54 -19.69
C PRO A 172 10.59 11.29 -18.18
N VAL A 173 11.64 10.64 -17.62
CA VAL A 173 11.75 10.47 -16.16
C VAL A 173 12.32 11.76 -15.57
N GLN A 174 11.47 12.50 -14.89
CA GLN A 174 11.76 13.83 -14.35
C GLN A 174 11.55 13.84 -12.85
N LEU A 175 12.44 14.49 -12.12
CA LEU A 175 12.21 14.79 -10.72
C LEU A 175 11.43 16.08 -10.59
N VAL A 176 10.31 16.00 -9.89
CA VAL A 176 9.38 17.11 -9.71
C VAL A 176 9.30 17.45 -8.22
N GLU A 177 9.40 18.74 -7.91
CA GLU A 177 9.06 19.27 -6.60
C GLU A 177 7.82 20.15 -6.72
N ASN A 178 6.76 19.76 -6.01
CA ASN A 178 5.44 20.36 -6.12
C ASN A 178 4.90 20.29 -7.55
N GLU A 179 5.02 21.35 -8.33
CA GLU A 179 4.55 21.46 -9.72
C GLU A 179 5.69 21.83 -10.69
N LYS A 180 6.96 21.78 -10.21
CA LYS A 180 8.13 22.18 -11.00
C LYS A 180 9.07 20.99 -11.22
N VAL A 181 9.50 20.80 -12.45
CA VAL A 181 10.63 19.93 -12.75
C VAL A 181 11.91 20.58 -12.23
N ILE A 182 12.59 19.88 -11.33
CA ILE A 182 13.83 20.36 -10.72
C ILE A 182 15.06 19.64 -11.28
N GLU A 183 14.87 18.49 -11.93
CA GLU A 183 15.96 17.73 -12.55
C GLU A 183 15.46 16.90 -13.72
N TYR A 184 16.16 16.97 -14.84
CA TYR A 184 15.97 16.11 -16.01
C TYR A 184 17.26 16.06 -16.85
N PRO A 185 17.70 14.87 -17.25
CA PRO A 185 17.24 13.55 -16.81
C PRO A 185 17.58 13.29 -15.34
N VAL A 186 16.77 12.50 -14.63
CA VAL A 186 17.02 12.16 -13.24
C VAL A 186 18.00 10.99 -13.13
N ILE A 187 18.90 11.05 -12.16
CA ILE A 187 19.78 9.93 -11.83
C ILE A 187 19.00 8.96 -10.93
N GLN A 188 18.43 7.92 -11.53
CA GLN A 188 17.52 7.00 -10.87
C GLN A 188 18.14 6.26 -9.66
N ALA A 189 19.44 5.96 -9.72
CA ALA A 189 20.19 5.35 -8.61
C ALA A 189 20.16 6.18 -7.32
N THR A 190 19.86 7.47 -7.39
CA THR A 190 19.79 8.35 -6.21
C THR A 190 18.39 8.48 -5.61
N LEU A 191 17.36 7.97 -6.29
CA LEU A 191 15.97 8.26 -5.94
C LEU A 191 15.58 7.75 -4.56
N THR A 192 15.87 6.49 -4.21
CA THR A 192 15.50 5.90 -2.91
C THR A 192 16.13 6.69 -1.77
N LYS A 193 17.41 7.04 -1.90
CA LYS A 193 18.16 7.84 -0.90
C LYS A 193 17.59 9.26 -0.76
N ARG A 194 17.29 9.92 -1.88
CA ARG A 194 16.69 11.27 -1.90
C ARG A 194 15.28 11.30 -1.33
N TYR A 195 14.45 10.29 -1.64
CA TYR A 195 13.12 10.15 -1.06
C TYR A 195 13.19 9.95 0.44
N THR A 196 14.11 9.10 0.90
CA THR A 196 14.34 8.88 2.34
C THR A 196 14.73 10.18 3.03
N GLN A 197 15.72 10.91 2.52
CA GLN A 197 16.16 12.18 3.11
C GLN A 197 15.03 13.19 3.19
N ARG A 198 14.24 13.34 2.11
CA ARG A 198 13.09 14.26 2.09
C ARG A 198 12.02 13.86 3.13
N ALA A 199 11.82 12.56 3.35
CA ALA A 199 10.91 12.06 4.38
C ALA A 199 11.43 12.37 5.80
N LEU A 200 12.74 12.18 6.05
CA LEU A 200 13.36 12.53 7.35
C LEU A 200 13.21 14.02 7.66
N ASP A 201 13.46 14.88 6.67
CA ASP A 201 13.33 16.34 6.81
C ASP A 201 11.88 16.76 7.10
N PHE A 202 10.90 16.11 6.43
CA PHE A 202 9.50 16.35 6.67
C PHE A 202 9.07 15.93 8.07
N ILE A 203 9.50 14.76 8.55
CA ILE A 203 9.23 14.27 9.91
C ILE A 203 9.84 15.23 10.95
N GLU A 204 11.10 15.61 10.79
CA GLU A 204 11.81 16.54 11.68
C GLU A 204 11.08 17.88 11.79
N ARG A 205 10.70 18.48 10.66
CA ARG A 205 10.00 19.77 10.62
C ARG A 205 8.64 19.71 11.33
N ASN A 206 7.85 18.65 11.11
CA ASN A 206 6.55 18.51 11.71
C ASN A 206 6.62 18.11 13.21
N SER A 207 7.66 17.43 13.64
CA SER A 207 7.89 17.17 15.07
C SER A 207 8.05 18.47 15.87
N ARG A 208 8.74 19.46 15.29
CA ARG A 208 8.95 20.80 15.91
C ARG A 208 7.67 21.64 15.91
N SER A 209 6.90 21.58 14.83
CA SER A 209 5.63 22.34 14.72
C SER A 209 4.50 21.73 15.55
N LYS A 210 4.66 20.51 16.04
CA LYS A 210 3.63 19.71 16.74
C LYS A 210 2.34 19.52 15.91
N ARG A 211 2.41 19.68 14.59
CA ARG A 211 1.31 19.45 13.67
C ARG A 211 1.25 17.96 13.33
N PRO A 212 0.09 17.30 13.43
CA PRO A 212 -0.04 15.92 12.96
C PRO A 212 0.21 15.86 11.47
N PHE A 213 0.73 14.72 10.98
CA PHE A 213 1.08 14.61 9.56
C PHE A 213 0.70 13.28 8.94
N PHE A 214 0.54 13.30 7.61
CA PHE A 214 0.43 12.15 6.74
C PHE A 214 1.57 12.19 5.72
N LEU A 215 2.43 11.21 5.79
CA LEU A 215 3.51 10.96 4.83
C LEU A 215 3.14 9.75 3.96
N TYR A 216 2.91 9.95 2.67
CA TYR A 216 2.82 8.89 1.68
C TYR A 216 4.16 8.79 0.95
N LEU A 217 4.84 7.65 1.13
CA LEU A 217 6.17 7.37 0.57
C LEU A 217 6.08 6.21 -0.43
N PRO A 218 5.55 6.46 -1.65
CA PRO A 218 5.52 5.48 -2.72
C PRO A 218 6.88 5.41 -3.42
N HIS A 219 7.72 4.46 -3.01
CA HIS A 219 8.99 4.21 -3.67
C HIS A 219 8.80 3.85 -5.15
N ALA A 220 9.82 4.13 -5.97
CA ALA A 220 9.85 3.74 -7.38
C ALA A 220 10.50 2.36 -7.59
N MET A 221 11.05 1.77 -6.53
CA MET A 221 11.76 0.49 -6.50
C MET A 221 10.93 -0.57 -5.73
N PRO A 222 11.14 -1.87 -6.06
CA PRO A 222 12.08 -2.48 -7.02
C PRO A 222 11.55 -2.60 -8.47
N HIS A 223 10.76 -1.64 -8.96
CA HIS A 223 10.31 -1.62 -10.36
C HIS A 223 11.49 -1.41 -11.33
N LYS A 224 11.43 -2.06 -12.51
CA LYS A 224 12.44 -1.93 -13.57
C LYS A 224 12.33 -0.56 -14.30
N PRO A 225 13.47 0.01 -14.74
CA PRO A 225 14.84 -0.46 -14.56
C PRO A 225 15.31 -0.35 -13.12
N LEU A 226 16.02 -1.39 -12.67
CA LEU A 226 16.59 -1.42 -11.32
C LEU A 226 17.73 -0.41 -11.19
N ALA A 227 17.77 0.28 -10.05
CA ALA A 227 18.87 1.18 -9.73
C ALA A 227 19.01 1.30 -8.21
N ALA A 228 20.17 1.02 -7.68
CA ALA A 228 20.55 1.25 -6.29
C ALA A 228 21.60 2.37 -6.21
N SER A 229 21.68 3.05 -5.07
CA SER A 229 22.73 4.04 -4.85
C SER A 229 24.08 3.36 -4.65
N GLU A 230 25.17 4.12 -4.85
CA GLU A 230 26.53 3.61 -4.81
C GLU A 230 26.86 2.87 -3.51
N ASP A 231 26.33 3.31 -2.37
CA ASP A 231 26.54 2.67 -1.07
C ASP A 231 25.96 1.25 -0.98
N PHE A 232 25.00 0.93 -1.83
CA PHE A 232 24.31 -0.38 -1.86
C PHE A 232 24.72 -1.23 -3.05
N TYR A 233 25.21 -0.60 -4.12
CA TYR A 233 25.68 -1.28 -5.31
C TYR A 233 27.13 -1.71 -5.09
N THR A 234 27.33 -2.99 -4.76
CA THR A 234 28.66 -3.55 -4.50
C THR A 234 29.11 -4.50 -5.60
N PRO A 235 30.43 -4.65 -5.84
CA PRO A 235 30.94 -5.62 -6.82
C PRO A 235 30.48 -7.06 -6.56
N ASP A 236 30.30 -7.44 -5.29
CA ASP A 236 29.90 -8.78 -4.87
C ASP A 236 28.42 -9.08 -5.20
N THR A 237 27.61 -8.04 -5.34
CA THR A 237 26.18 -8.13 -5.66
C THR A 237 25.86 -7.67 -7.08
N ARG A 238 26.87 -7.48 -7.91
CA ARG A 238 26.76 -7.00 -9.29
C ARG A 238 25.79 -7.83 -10.14
N ASP A 239 25.77 -9.13 -9.91
CA ASP A 239 24.89 -10.06 -10.62
C ASP A 239 23.51 -10.14 -9.98
N ASP A 240 23.31 -9.52 -8.81
CA ASP A 240 22.04 -9.48 -8.10
C ASP A 240 21.65 -8.03 -7.70
N LEU A 241 21.50 -7.19 -8.71
CA LEU A 241 21.06 -5.80 -8.52
C LEU A 241 19.68 -5.71 -7.84
N TYR A 242 18.83 -6.75 -7.97
CA TYR A 242 17.55 -6.78 -7.27
C TYR A 242 17.75 -6.84 -5.75
N ALA A 243 18.69 -7.64 -5.27
CA ALA A 243 19.03 -7.71 -3.85
C ALA A 243 19.59 -6.38 -3.32
N ASP A 244 20.38 -5.65 -4.11
CA ASP A 244 20.90 -4.33 -3.76
C ASP A 244 19.76 -3.33 -3.58
N VAL A 245 18.81 -3.32 -4.50
CA VAL A 245 17.63 -2.46 -4.45
C VAL A 245 16.74 -2.78 -3.25
N ILE A 246 16.55 -4.07 -2.93
CA ILE A 246 15.80 -4.50 -1.73
C ILE A 246 16.52 -4.04 -0.45
N ARG A 247 17.85 -4.14 -0.37
CA ARG A 247 18.61 -3.66 0.78
C ARG A 247 18.49 -2.16 0.99
N GLU A 248 18.53 -1.36 -0.10
CA GLU A 248 18.35 0.08 0.00
C GLU A 248 16.92 0.47 0.42
N LEU A 249 15.91 -0.26 -0.07
CA LEU A 249 14.52 -0.08 0.35
C LEU A 249 14.35 -0.39 1.84
N ASP A 250 14.90 -1.51 2.30
CA ASP A 250 14.88 -1.90 3.72
C ASP A 250 15.62 -0.88 4.60
N TRP A 251 16.79 -0.38 4.14
CA TRP A 251 17.51 0.71 4.81
C TRP A 251 16.64 1.96 4.95
N SER A 252 15.92 2.34 3.88
CA SER A 252 15.01 3.49 3.92
C SER A 252 13.95 3.34 5.02
N VAL A 253 13.33 2.16 5.13
CA VAL A 253 12.39 1.86 6.22
C VAL A 253 13.06 2.03 7.58
N GLY A 254 14.28 1.50 7.75
CA GLY A 254 15.06 1.65 8.97
C GLY A 254 15.27 3.11 9.36
N GLN A 255 15.69 3.96 8.41
CA GLN A 255 15.91 5.39 8.63
C GLN A 255 14.63 6.11 9.11
N ILE A 256 13.48 5.77 8.52
CA ILE A 256 12.17 6.32 8.92
C ILE A 256 11.83 5.92 10.38
N LEU A 257 11.96 4.63 10.72
CA LEU A 257 11.67 4.12 12.05
C LEU A 257 12.59 4.76 13.12
N ASP A 258 13.87 4.90 12.80
CA ASP A 258 14.84 5.50 13.70
C ASP A 258 14.57 7.02 13.88
N LYS A 259 14.20 7.72 12.79
CA LYS A 259 13.85 9.14 12.85
C LYS A 259 12.64 9.41 13.74
N ILE A 260 11.53 8.67 13.57
CA ILE A 260 10.34 8.89 14.41
C ILE A 260 10.62 8.62 15.88
N LYS A 261 11.48 7.64 16.18
CA LYS A 261 11.97 7.37 17.55
C LYS A 261 12.84 8.51 18.07
N GLN A 262 13.81 8.97 17.27
CA GLN A 262 14.73 10.06 17.61
C GLN A 262 13.99 11.35 17.97
N VAL A 263 12.94 11.69 17.23
CA VAL A 263 12.15 12.92 17.48
C VAL A 263 11.00 12.73 18.47
N GLY A 264 10.90 11.57 19.14
CA GLY A 264 9.92 11.30 20.18
C GLY A 264 8.47 11.14 19.69
N LEU A 265 8.28 10.74 18.44
CA LEU A 265 6.96 10.51 17.82
C LEU A 265 6.57 9.04 17.73
N ASP A 266 7.41 8.12 18.18
CA ASP A 266 7.27 6.68 18.00
C ASP A 266 5.92 6.14 18.49
N ASN A 267 5.52 6.50 19.72
CA ASN A 267 4.27 6.06 20.33
C ASN A 267 3.01 6.80 19.79
N ASN A 268 3.18 7.75 18.88
CA ASN A 268 2.08 8.51 18.28
C ASN A 268 2.09 8.46 16.74
N THR A 269 2.69 7.43 16.16
CA THR A 269 2.81 7.28 14.72
C THR A 269 2.44 5.86 14.30
N LEU A 270 1.44 5.73 13.42
CA LEU A 270 1.15 4.50 12.69
C LEU A 270 2.01 4.46 11.44
N VAL A 271 2.86 3.46 11.32
CA VAL A 271 3.64 3.16 10.11
C VAL A 271 3.07 1.93 9.45
N LEU A 272 2.73 2.05 8.17
CA LEU A 272 2.24 0.97 7.31
C LEU A 272 3.23 0.75 6.17
N PHE A 273 3.52 -0.51 5.85
CA PHE A 273 4.33 -0.93 4.71
C PHE A 273 3.59 -1.96 3.87
N SER A 274 3.54 -1.76 2.54
CA SER A 274 2.97 -2.71 1.59
C SER A 274 3.52 -2.49 0.18
N SER A 275 2.99 -3.22 -0.82
CA SER A 275 3.31 -3.11 -2.25
C SER A 275 2.06 -2.86 -3.08
N ASP A 276 2.24 -2.29 -4.26
CA ASP A 276 1.15 -1.96 -5.19
C ASP A 276 0.66 -3.15 -6.03
N ASN A 277 1.48 -4.17 -6.21
CA ASN A 277 1.16 -5.45 -6.84
C ASN A 277 2.28 -6.46 -6.59
N GLY A 278 2.08 -7.69 -7.04
CA GLY A 278 3.13 -8.71 -7.01
C GLY A 278 4.32 -8.37 -7.91
N PRO A 279 5.43 -9.11 -7.79
CA PRO A 279 6.71 -8.75 -8.39
C PRO A 279 6.72 -8.93 -9.90
N TRP A 280 7.68 -8.25 -10.55
CA TRP A 280 8.14 -8.54 -11.88
C TRP A 280 9.31 -9.54 -11.85
N TYR A 281 9.90 -9.88 -12.99
CA TYR A 281 11.07 -10.75 -13.07
C TYR A 281 12.21 -10.27 -12.14
N GLY A 282 12.82 -11.19 -11.42
CA GLY A 282 13.88 -10.94 -10.45
C GLY A 282 13.41 -10.85 -8.99
N GLY A 283 12.14 -10.51 -8.76
CA GLY A 283 11.54 -10.61 -7.43
C GLY A 283 11.08 -12.02 -7.07
N SER A 284 10.50 -12.20 -5.91
CA SER A 284 10.00 -13.48 -5.39
C SER A 284 8.54 -13.38 -4.96
N THR A 285 7.71 -14.29 -5.46
CA THR A 285 6.35 -14.46 -4.92
C THR A 285 6.30 -15.33 -3.67
N GLY A 286 7.45 -15.84 -3.22
CA GLY A 286 7.51 -16.80 -2.11
C GLY A 286 6.91 -18.17 -2.44
N GLY A 287 6.85 -18.54 -3.72
CA GLY A 287 6.27 -19.80 -4.20
C GLY A 287 4.80 -19.71 -4.64
N LEU A 288 4.16 -18.54 -4.55
CA LEU A 288 2.83 -18.31 -5.08
C LEU A 288 2.85 -18.31 -6.62
N ARG A 289 1.75 -18.69 -7.26
CA ARG A 289 1.64 -18.74 -8.70
C ARG A 289 1.43 -17.36 -9.32
N GLY A 290 2.00 -17.13 -10.50
CA GLY A 290 1.83 -15.89 -11.26
C GLY A 290 2.79 -14.79 -10.81
N MET A 291 2.51 -13.56 -11.25
CA MET A 291 3.33 -12.36 -11.05
C MET A 291 2.50 -11.13 -11.42
N LYS A 292 3.09 -9.93 -11.35
CA LYS A 292 2.50 -8.67 -11.88
C LYS A 292 1.75 -8.90 -13.20
N GLY A 293 0.60 -8.28 -13.34
CA GLY A 293 -0.24 -8.39 -14.54
C GLY A 293 -1.09 -9.65 -14.61
N ARG A 294 -1.08 -10.51 -13.59
CA ARG A 294 -1.89 -11.73 -13.49
C ARG A 294 -2.69 -11.75 -12.19
N THR A 295 -3.88 -12.34 -12.26
CA THR A 295 -4.78 -12.42 -11.08
C THR A 295 -4.57 -13.67 -10.23
N TRP A 296 -3.48 -14.41 -10.44
CA TRP A 296 -3.00 -15.43 -9.52
C TRP A 296 -2.54 -14.80 -8.20
N GLU A 297 -2.41 -15.62 -7.15
CA GLU A 297 -1.96 -15.15 -5.82
C GLU A 297 -0.65 -14.33 -5.90
N GLY A 298 0.33 -14.78 -6.70
CA GLY A 298 1.61 -14.08 -6.86
C GLY A 298 1.50 -12.69 -7.51
N GLY A 299 0.39 -12.36 -8.15
CA GLY A 299 0.15 -11.02 -8.69
C GLY A 299 -0.68 -10.11 -7.79
N LEU A 300 -1.48 -10.71 -6.89
CA LEU A 300 -2.46 -9.98 -6.07
C LEU A 300 -2.13 -9.94 -4.58
N ARG A 301 -1.51 -10.98 -4.04
CA ARG A 301 -1.15 -11.05 -2.62
C ARG A 301 0.15 -10.32 -2.37
N VAL A 302 0.11 -9.36 -1.46
CA VAL A 302 1.25 -8.48 -1.14
C VAL A 302 1.52 -8.49 0.36
N PRO A 303 2.77 -8.22 0.81
CA PRO A 303 3.05 -8.12 2.23
C PRO A 303 2.37 -6.89 2.83
N MET A 304 1.91 -7.01 4.08
CA MET A 304 1.41 -5.89 4.86
C MET A 304 1.99 -5.94 6.27
N ILE A 305 2.70 -4.89 6.66
CA ILE A 305 3.24 -4.70 8.00
C ILE A 305 2.68 -3.38 8.56
N ALA A 306 2.20 -3.43 9.80
CA ALA A 306 1.71 -2.26 10.53
C ALA A 306 2.42 -2.15 11.87
N ARG A 307 2.94 -0.98 12.20
CA ARG A 307 3.64 -0.73 13.46
C ARG A 307 3.13 0.54 14.13
N TRP A 308 2.72 0.39 15.39
CA TRP A 308 2.39 1.50 16.28
C TRP A 308 2.63 1.07 17.73
N PRO A 309 3.80 1.36 18.31
CA PRO A 309 4.13 0.96 19.67
C PRO A 309 3.06 1.43 20.69
N GLY A 310 2.68 0.51 21.58
CA GLY A 310 1.63 0.78 22.59
C GLY A 310 0.19 0.73 22.07
N LYS A 311 -0.04 0.60 20.77
CA LYS A 311 -1.38 0.48 20.17
C LYS A 311 -1.54 -0.84 19.40
N ILE A 312 -0.53 -1.27 18.67
CA ILE A 312 -0.48 -2.56 17.96
C ILE A 312 0.42 -3.50 18.76
N PRO A 313 -0.05 -4.70 19.14
CA PRO A 313 0.79 -5.70 19.82
C PRO A 313 1.99 -6.12 18.98
N ALA A 314 3.14 -6.28 19.62
CA ALA A 314 4.34 -6.78 18.97
C ALA A 314 4.15 -8.23 18.49
N SER A 315 4.77 -8.57 17.36
CA SER A 315 4.78 -9.90 16.75
C SER A 315 3.38 -10.48 16.46
N LEU A 316 2.37 -9.62 16.30
CA LEU A 316 1.03 -10.06 15.92
C LEU A 316 1.03 -10.56 14.48
N VAL A 317 0.42 -11.72 14.25
CA VAL A 317 0.14 -12.25 12.91
C VAL A 317 -1.35 -12.49 12.80
N ASN A 318 -1.98 -11.95 11.76
CA ASN A 318 -3.38 -12.19 11.44
C ASN A 318 -3.49 -12.58 9.96
N ASP A 319 -4.18 -13.69 9.70
CA ASP A 319 -4.38 -14.28 8.38
C ASP A 319 -5.78 -14.02 7.79
N SER A 320 -6.55 -13.13 8.42
CA SER A 320 -7.88 -12.79 7.92
C SER A 320 -7.79 -11.95 6.65
N LEU A 321 -8.70 -12.22 5.72
CA LEU A 321 -8.79 -11.56 4.42
C LEU A 321 -8.95 -10.05 4.56
N SER A 322 -8.06 -9.29 3.95
CA SER A 322 -8.04 -7.83 3.93
C SER A 322 -7.30 -7.32 2.68
N GLY A 323 -7.33 -6.02 2.42
CA GLY A 323 -6.69 -5.48 1.22
C GLY A 323 -6.34 -4.00 1.30
N THR A 324 -5.67 -3.52 0.27
CA THR A 324 -5.24 -2.10 0.17
C THR A 324 -6.41 -1.12 0.21
N ILE A 325 -7.62 -1.54 -0.21
CA ILE A 325 -8.85 -0.73 -0.06
C ILE A 325 -9.15 -0.35 1.39
N ASP A 326 -8.67 -1.13 2.36
CA ASP A 326 -8.98 -0.98 3.78
C ASP A 326 -8.11 0.08 4.47
N VAL A 327 -7.00 0.47 3.83
CA VAL A 327 -6.06 1.45 4.40
C VAL A 327 -6.72 2.81 4.58
N PHE A 328 -7.50 3.26 3.59
CA PHE A 328 -8.21 4.54 3.64
C PHE A 328 -9.15 4.65 4.85
N PRO A 329 -10.18 3.80 5.03
CA PRO A 329 -11.08 3.93 6.18
C PRO A 329 -10.40 3.65 7.52
N THR A 330 -9.36 2.81 7.56
CA THR A 330 -8.61 2.52 8.79
C THR A 330 -7.81 3.74 9.26
N ILE A 331 -7.13 4.44 8.34
CA ILE A 331 -6.41 5.68 8.68
C ILE A 331 -7.38 6.77 9.13
N LEU A 332 -8.47 6.99 8.40
CA LEU A 332 -9.45 8.01 8.76
C LEU A 332 -10.02 7.76 10.16
N LYS A 333 -10.42 6.53 10.45
CA LYS A 333 -10.96 6.16 11.75
C LYS A 333 -9.93 6.32 12.87
N ALA A 334 -8.68 5.93 12.64
CA ALA A 334 -7.58 6.14 13.59
C ALA A 334 -7.29 7.63 13.83
N ALA A 335 -7.55 8.50 12.83
CA ALA A 335 -7.45 9.95 12.92
C ALA A 335 -8.66 10.61 13.61
N GLY A 336 -9.75 9.86 13.86
CA GLY A 336 -11.02 10.41 14.32
C GLY A 336 -11.73 11.24 13.24
N VAL A 337 -11.55 10.89 11.97
CA VAL A 337 -12.16 11.53 10.80
C VAL A 337 -13.22 10.60 10.22
N ASP A 338 -14.37 11.14 9.91
CA ASP A 338 -15.46 10.37 9.32
C ASP A 338 -15.11 9.92 7.90
N VAL A 339 -15.49 8.70 7.58
CA VAL A 339 -15.41 8.20 6.20
C VAL A 339 -16.48 8.88 5.36
N PRO A 340 -16.17 9.38 4.15
CA PRO A 340 -17.16 10.04 3.29
C PRO A 340 -18.43 9.21 3.09
N GLY A 341 -19.59 9.81 3.37
CA GLY A 341 -20.90 9.16 3.29
C GLY A 341 -21.64 9.40 1.96
N ASP A 342 -21.10 10.28 1.10
CA ASP A 342 -21.68 10.68 -0.19
C ASP A 342 -21.39 9.70 -1.33
N ARG A 343 -20.53 8.70 -1.06
CA ARG A 343 -20.05 7.71 -2.02
C ARG A 343 -19.84 6.35 -1.38
N VAL A 344 -19.78 5.30 -2.21
CA VAL A 344 -19.45 3.96 -1.75
C VAL A 344 -17.96 3.87 -1.48
N ILE A 345 -17.57 3.61 -0.24
CA ILE A 345 -16.22 3.19 0.13
C ILE A 345 -16.26 1.67 0.26
N ASP A 346 -15.48 0.96 -0.56
CA ASP A 346 -15.45 -0.51 -0.58
C ASP A 346 -14.62 -1.06 0.58
N GLY A 347 -13.58 -0.34 0.98
CA GLY A 347 -12.71 -0.66 2.11
C GLY A 347 -13.47 -0.64 3.44
N LYS A 348 -12.95 -1.39 4.39
CA LYS A 348 -13.46 -1.48 5.76
C LYS A 348 -12.36 -1.14 6.77
N ASP A 349 -12.75 -0.70 7.95
CA ASP A 349 -11.80 -0.55 9.05
C ASP A 349 -11.27 -1.91 9.48
N ILE A 350 -9.96 -2.12 9.29
CA ILE A 350 -9.24 -3.33 9.69
C ILE A 350 -8.40 -3.14 10.96
N TRP A 351 -8.64 -2.08 11.73
CA TRP A 351 -7.98 -1.88 13.02
C TRP A 351 -8.07 -3.13 13.93
N PRO A 352 -9.21 -3.85 14.02
CA PRO A 352 -9.28 -5.08 14.80
C PRO A 352 -8.29 -6.15 14.35
N LEU A 353 -7.98 -6.27 13.05
CA LEU A 353 -7.02 -7.25 12.54
C LEU A 353 -5.58 -6.89 12.94
N LEU A 354 -5.29 -5.59 13.11
CA LEU A 354 -3.99 -5.09 13.55
C LEU A 354 -3.76 -5.22 15.06
N THR A 355 -4.82 -5.50 15.83
CA THR A 355 -4.76 -5.49 17.30
C THR A 355 -5.14 -6.82 17.94
N SER A 356 -5.63 -7.79 17.17
CA SER A 356 -6.05 -9.09 17.68
C SER A 356 -5.86 -10.20 16.66
N THR A 357 -5.24 -11.31 17.08
CA THR A 357 -5.13 -12.54 16.30
C THR A 357 -6.48 -13.26 16.12
N ARG A 358 -7.49 -12.92 16.93
CA ARG A 358 -8.82 -13.54 16.88
C ARG A 358 -9.81 -12.77 16.01
N ALA A 359 -9.46 -11.55 15.61
CA ALA A 359 -10.31 -10.72 14.77
C ALA A 359 -10.50 -11.39 13.39
N LYS A 360 -11.71 -11.31 12.88
CA LYS A 360 -12.08 -11.87 11.58
C LYS A 360 -12.23 -10.77 10.56
N SER A 361 -12.06 -11.13 9.30
CA SER A 361 -12.24 -10.21 8.18
C SER A 361 -13.61 -9.52 8.24
N PRO A 362 -13.66 -8.20 8.03
CA PRO A 362 -14.92 -7.48 7.87
C PRO A 362 -15.54 -7.66 6.48
N HIS A 363 -14.86 -8.36 5.57
CA HIS A 363 -15.30 -8.59 4.20
C HIS A 363 -15.96 -9.95 4.04
N GLU A 364 -17.12 -9.96 3.39
CA GLU A 364 -17.73 -11.18 2.86
C GLU A 364 -16.91 -11.71 1.68
N ALA A 365 -16.43 -10.81 0.81
CA ALA A 365 -15.58 -11.13 -0.33
C ALA A 365 -14.71 -9.95 -0.72
N LEU A 366 -13.55 -10.24 -1.33
CA LEU A 366 -12.73 -9.30 -2.08
C LEU A 366 -12.74 -9.69 -3.57
N PHE A 367 -12.58 -8.68 -4.41
CA PHE A 367 -12.62 -8.82 -5.86
C PHE A 367 -11.33 -8.29 -6.47
N ALA A 368 -10.95 -8.86 -7.62
CA ALA A 368 -9.81 -8.34 -8.38
C ALA A 368 -10.16 -8.09 -9.84
N MET A 369 -9.61 -7.00 -10.35
CA MET A 369 -9.72 -6.58 -11.75
C MET A 369 -8.40 -6.80 -12.51
N GLN A 370 -8.52 -6.98 -13.82
CA GLN A 370 -7.40 -6.88 -14.75
C GLN A 370 -7.81 -5.93 -15.88
N GLY A 371 -7.29 -4.71 -15.83
CA GLY A 371 -7.80 -3.63 -16.68
C GLY A 371 -9.28 -3.36 -16.37
N VAL A 372 -10.13 -3.41 -17.38
CA VAL A 372 -11.57 -3.16 -17.25
C VAL A 372 -12.39 -4.38 -16.79
N ASN A 373 -11.79 -5.55 -16.73
CA ASN A 373 -12.49 -6.79 -16.46
C ASN A 373 -12.42 -7.14 -14.97
N LEU A 374 -13.56 -7.44 -14.38
CA LEU A 374 -13.62 -8.10 -13.07
C LEU A 374 -13.27 -9.57 -13.29
N MET A 375 -12.27 -10.09 -12.58
CA MET A 375 -11.67 -11.39 -12.85
C MET A 375 -11.98 -12.43 -11.79
N THR A 376 -11.86 -12.05 -10.51
CA THR A 376 -11.88 -13.00 -9.40
C THR A 376 -12.79 -12.55 -8.26
N VAL A 377 -13.22 -13.52 -7.48
CA VAL A 377 -13.85 -13.32 -6.17
C VAL A 377 -13.17 -14.22 -5.14
N ARG A 378 -12.78 -13.63 -4.00
CA ARG A 378 -12.13 -14.29 -2.86
C ARG A 378 -13.03 -14.17 -1.63
N SER A 379 -13.50 -15.30 -1.08
CA SER A 379 -14.40 -15.32 0.10
C SER A 379 -14.01 -16.45 1.05
N GLY A 380 -13.68 -16.09 2.28
CA GLY A 380 -13.09 -17.02 3.24
C GLY A 380 -11.84 -17.68 2.68
N LYS A 381 -11.71 -18.98 2.65
CA LYS A 381 -10.61 -19.72 2.07
C LYS A 381 -10.69 -19.93 0.55
N TRP A 382 -11.82 -19.61 -0.08
CA TRP A 382 -12.08 -19.91 -1.48
C TRP A 382 -11.79 -18.75 -2.41
N LYS A 383 -11.13 -19.03 -3.53
CA LYS A 383 -10.91 -18.09 -4.63
C LYS A 383 -11.43 -18.69 -5.93
N LEU A 384 -12.36 -17.99 -6.56
CA LEU A 384 -12.89 -18.32 -7.87
C LEU A 384 -12.34 -17.37 -8.92
N HIS A 385 -11.63 -17.88 -9.90
CA HIS A 385 -11.34 -17.19 -11.15
C HIS A 385 -12.53 -17.35 -12.09
N VAL A 386 -13.36 -16.33 -12.19
CA VAL A 386 -14.48 -16.33 -13.13
C VAL A 386 -13.97 -16.27 -14.57
N HIS A 387 -12.92 -15.50 -14.79
CA HIS A 387 -12.19 -15.44 -16.03
C HIS A 387 -10.77 -15.95 -15.85
N SER A 388 -10.24 -16.57 -16.90
CA SER A 388 -8.90 -17.15 -16.90
C SER A 388 -7.84 -16.15 -16.42
N PRO A 389 -7.03 -16.48 -15.40
CA PRO A 389 -5.94 -15.62 -14.94
C PRO A 389 -4.77 -15.53 -15.92
N GLY A 390 -4.82 -16.31 -17.01
CA GLY A 390 -3.80 -16.37 -18.04
C GLY A 390 -2.58 -17.21 -17.68
N SER A 391 -1.86 -17.64 -18.69
CA SER A 391 -0.63 -18.45 -18.57
C SER A 391 0.59 -17.60 -18.26
N VAL A 392 1.68 -18.27 -17.90
CA VAL A 392 3.02 -17.69 -17.83
C VAL A 392 3.38 -17.06 -19.19
N PRO A 393 3.91 -15.84 -19.21
CA PRO A 393 4.35 -15.21 -20.45
C PRO A 393 5.45 -16.04 -21.13
N LYS A 394 5.26 -16.42 -22.38
CA LYS A 394 6.31 -17.06 -23.17
C LYS A 394 7.36 -16.02 -23.56
N ARG A 395 8.63 -16.26 -23.21
CA ARG A 395 9.78 -15.45 -23.57
C ARG A 395 10.84 -16.33 -24.23
N GLY A 396 11.52 -15.81 -25.25
CA GLY A 396 12.71 -16.50 -25.82
C GLY A 396 13.85 -16.50 -24.78
N GLU A 397 14.77 -17.45 -24.89
CA GLU A 397 15.91 -17.57 -23.96
C GLU A 397 16.78 -16.31 -23.95
N ASP A 398 16.90 -15.63 -25.09
CA ASP A 398 17.67 -14.39 -25.24
C ASP A 398 16.91 -13.13 -24.81
N TRP A 399 15.66 -13.28 -24.33
CA TRP A 399 14.89 -12.11 -23.94
C TRP A 399 15.48 -11.44 -22.70
N VAL A 400 15.70 -10.13 -22.83
CA VAL A 400 16.02 -9.23 -21.73
C VAL A 400 14.92 -8.16 -21.70
N ASP A 401 14.55 -7.71 -20.51
CA ASP A 401 13.56 -6.65 -20.37
C ASP A 401 14.02 -5.40 -21.14
N PRO A 402 13.25 -4.93 -22.13
CA PRO A 402 13.66 -3.81 -22.98
C PRO A 402 13.57 -2.44 -22.27
N ARG A 403 13.02 -2.39 -21.04
CA ARG A 403 12.92 -1.17 -20.26
C ARG A 403 14.30 -0.78 -19.75
N GLY A 404 15.01 -0.06 -20.61
CA GLY A 404 16.33 0.47 -20.27
C GLY A 404 16.23 1.80 -19.52
N PRO A 405 17.35 2.22 -18.90
CA PRO A 405 17.48 3.54 -18.32
C PRO A 405 17.33 4.62 -19.41
N ASP A 406 16.98 5.83 -19.01
CA ASP A 406 16.79 6.99 -19.88
C ASP A 406 18.10 7.65 -20.35
N GLY A 407 19.21 6.92 -20.28
CA GLY A 407 20.54 7.35 -20.71
C GLY A 407 21.43 7.88 -19.59
N VAL A 408 20.92 7.95 -18.37
CA VAL A 408 21.67 8.47 -17.20
C VAL A 408 21.98 7.38 -16.18
N THR A 409 21.14 6.36 -16.09
CA THR A 409 21.36 5.24 -15.19
C THR A 409 22.23 4.20 -15.88
N ILE A 410 23.43 3.96 -15.37
CA ILE A 410 24.36 2.97 -15.90
C ILE A 410 23.96 1.60 -15.34
N ILE A 411 23.09 0.90 -16.07
CA ILE A 411 22.72 -0.48 -15.75
C ILE A 411 22.94 -1.30 -17.02
N ALA A 412 23.76 -2.33 -16.91
CA ALA A 412 23.96 -3.23 -18.02
C ALA A 412 22.67 -4.03 -18.33
N PRO A 413 22.36 -4.33 -19.60
CA PRO A 413 21.14 -5.07 -19.96
C PRO A 413 21.01 -6.43 -19.26
N TYR A 414 22.12 -7.10 -18.93
CA TYR A 414 22.13 -8.39 -18.24
C TYR A 414 21.72 -8.30 -16.76
N GLU A 415 21.79 -7.12 -16.13
CA GLU A 415 21.34 -6.86 -14.76
C GLU A 415 19.80 -6.70 -14.68
N GLN A 416 19.14 -6.62 -15.81
CA GLN A 416 17.68 -6.53 -15.89
C GLN A 416 17.01 -7.91 -15.88
N ALA A 417 15.71 -7.96 -16.19
CA ALA A 417 14.93 -9.19 -16.15
C ALA A 417 15.28 -10.14 -17.32
N ARG A 418 15.38 -11.43 -17.01
CA ARG A 418 15.54 -12.54 -17.96
C ARG A 418 14.43 -13.58 -17.75
N PRO A 419 14.16 -14.49 -18.70
CA PRO A 419 13.13 -15.53 -18.54
C PRO A 419 13.35 -16.41 -17.30
N SER A 420 14.61 -16.74 -16.98
CA SER A 420 15.01 -17.52 -15.80
C SER A 420 14.70 -16.85 -14.46
N ALA A 421 14.51 -15.52 -14.46
CA ALA A 421 14.17 -14.74 -13.27
C ALA A 421 12.64 -14.62 -13.07
N TYR A 422 11.83 -15.49 -13.65
CA TYR A 422 10.38 -15.52 -13.42
C TYR A 422 10.08 -15.76 -11.94
N PRO A 423 9.29 -14.88 -11.27
CA PRO A 423 9.22 -14.86 -9.79
C PRO A 423 8.27 -15.89 -9.21
N GLY A 424 7.29 -16.34 -9.97
CA GLY A 424 6.18 -17.18 -9.51
C GLY A 424 6.31 -18.65 -9.85
N ALA A 425 5.51 -19.48 -9.17
CA ALA A 425 5.36 -20.87 -9.59
C ALA A 425 4.73 -20.96 -10.99
N THR A 426 5.26 -21.86 -11.80
CA THR A 426 4.84 -22.10 -13.20
C THR A 426 4.05 -23.40 -13.36
N SER A 427 4.02 -24.24 -12.31
CA SER A 427 3.29 -25.51 -12.24
C SER A 427 1.80 -25.31 -11.96
N GLY A 428 1.05 -26.39 -11.97
CA GLY A 428 -0.37 -26.45 -11.67
C GLY A 428 -1.25 -26.59 -12.92
N ASP A 429 -2.55 -26.71 -12.67
CA ASP A 429 -3.54 -26.91 -13.73
C ASP A 429 -3.55 -25.76 -14.73
N GLY A 430 -3.79 -26.07 -16.02
CA GLY A 430 -3.83 -25.09 -17.09
C GLY A 430 -4.89 -24.01 -16.85
N PRO A 431 -4.57 -22.71 -17.08
CA PRO A 431 -5.50 -21.63 -16.81
C PRO A 431 -6.72 -21.67 -17.74
N LYS A 432 -7.90 -21.61 -17.16
CA LYS A 432 -9.21 -21.55 -17.83
C LYS A 432 -10.20 -20.70 -17.04
N ASP A 433 -11.37 -20.46 -17.56
CA ASP A 433 -12.47 -19.82 -16.83
C ASP A 433 -13.04 -20.74 -15.76
N MET A 434 -13.61 -20.18 -14.71
CA MET A 434 -14.32 -20.87 -13.64
C MET A 434 -13.47 -21.83 -12.80
N MET A 435 -12.18 -21.52 -12.58
CA MET A 435 -11.30 -22.28 -11.67
C MET A 435 -11.53 -21.90 -10.22
N LEU A 436 -11.64 -22.88 -9.35
CA LEU A 436 -11.79 -22.71 -7.90
C LEU A 436 -10.59 -23.26 -7.14
N PHE A 437 -10.08 -22.48 -6.19
CA PHE A 437 -8.96 -22.89 -5.34
C PHE A 437 -9.31 -22.74 -3.85
N ASP A 438 -8.87 -23.68 -3.03
CA ASP A 438 -8.82 -23.57 -1.58
C ASP A 438 -7.45 -22.98 -1.19
N ILE A 439 -7.39 -21.67 -0.96
CA ILE A 439 -6.13 -20.95 -0.74
C ILE A 439 -5.46 -21.29 0.61
N GLU A 440 -6.19 -21.85 1.57
CA GLU A 440 -5.60 -22.33 2.81
C GLU A 440 -4.87 -23.67 2.60
N ALA A 441 -5.45 -24.58 1.81
CA ALA A 441 -4.85 -25.87 1.49
C ALA A 441 -3.88 -25.81 0.31
N ASP A 442 -4.15 -24.94 -0.66
CA ASP A 442 -3.38 -24.76 -1.90
C ASP A 442 -3.14 -23.27 -2.21
N PRO A 443 -2.31 -22.60 -1.42
CA PRO A 443 -2.02 -21.17 -1.60
C PRO A 443 -1.28 -20.85 -2.90
N ALA A 444 -0.67 -21.86 -3.54
CA ALA A 444 0.01 -21.74 -4.83
C ALA A 444 -0.90 -21.97 -6.05
N GLU A 445 -2.21 -22.21 -5.84
CA GLU A 445 -3.21 -22.39 -6.90
C GLU A 445 -2.83 -23.49 -7.92
N GLN A 446 -2.42 -24.66 -7.40
CA GLN A 446 -1.94 -25.75 -8.23
C GLN A 446 -3.08 -26.63 -8.78
N HIS A 447 -4.15 -26.82 -7.99
CA HIS A 447 -5.21 -27.79 -8.27
C HIS A 447 -6.59 -27.13 -8.29
N ASP A 448 -7.23 -27.13 -9.47
CA ASP A 448 -8.60 -26.66 -9.65
C ASP A 448 -9.59 -27.67 -9.04
N VAL A 449 -10.28 -27.25 -8.00
CA VAL A 449 -11.28 -28.06 -7.28
C VAL A 449 -12.72 -27.66 -7.58
N ALA A 450 -12.98 -26.93 -8.67
CA ALA A 450 -14.32 -26.47 -9.04
C ALA A 450 -15.30 -27.63 -9.23
N GLY A 451 -14.87 -28.72 -9.85
CA GLY A 451 -15.69 -29.90 -10.08
C GLY A 451 -16.13 -30.63 -8.82
N GLN A 452 -15.32 -30.58 -7.76
CA GLN A 452 -15.58 -31.20 -6.47
C GLN A 452 -16.45 -30.29 -5.54
N ASN A 453 -16.56 -28.98 -5.86
CA ASN A 453 -17.21 -27.99 -5.02
C ASN A 453 -18.21 -27.10 -5.79
N PRO A 454 -19.20 -27.68 -6.51
CA PRO A 454 -20.11 -26.90 -7.36
C PRO A 454 -20.95 -25.88 -6.59
N ASP A 455 -21.33 -26.16 -5.33
CA ASP A 455 -22.09 -25.24 -4.49
C ASP A 455 -21.25 -24.02 -4.10
N VAL A 456 -19.95 -24.19 -3.85
CA VAL A 456 -19.02 -23.08 -3.60
C VAL A 456 -18.89 -22.22 -4.84
N VAL A 457 -18.68 -22.84 -6.02
CA VAL A 457 -18.64 -22.13 -7.29
C VAL A 457 -19.90 -21.29 -7.50
N LYS A 458 -21.09 -21.89 -7.29
CA LYS A 458 -22.38 -21.20 -7.43
C LYS A 458 -22.48 -20.00 -6.48
N ARG A 459 -22.10 -20.18 -5.21
CA ARG A 459 -22.11 -19.11 -4.20
C ARG A 459 -21.18 -17.96 -4.57
N LEU A 460 -19.94 -18.25 -4.93
CA LEU A 460 -18.96 -17.21 -5.28
C LEU A 460 -19.34 -16.51 -6.59
N LYS A 461 -19.86 -17.27 -7.56
CA LYS A 461 -20.37 -16.69 -8.82
C LYS A 461 -21.53 -15.72 -8.56
N ALA A 462 -22.43 -16.02 -7.62
CA ALA A 462 -23.50 -15.09 -7.25
C ALA A 462 -22.97 -13.78 -6.63
N LEU A 463 -21.91 -13.83 -5.80
CA LEU A 463 -21.23 -12.62 -5.30
C LEU A 463 -20.58 -11.84 -6.44
N TYR A 464 -19.93 -12.53 -7.37
CA TYR A 464 -19.37 -11.92 -8.56
C TYR A 464 -20.45 -11.24 -9.41
N ASP A 465 -21.57 -11.92 -9.69
CA ASP A 465 -22.65 -11.39 -10.52
C ASP A 465 -23.30 -10.13 -9.92
N LYS A 466 -23.45 -10.09 -8.61
CA LYS A 466 -23.90 -8.90 -7.89
C LYS A 466 -22.93 -7.72 -8.06
N THR A 467 -21.62 -8.01 -8.12
CA THR A 467 -20.59 -6.98 -8.21
C THR A 467 -20.37 -6.52 -9.65
N ILE A 468 -20.36 -7.43 -10.63
CA ILE A 468 -20.14 -7.06 -12.04
C ILE A 468 -21.22 -6.12 -12.56
N ASN A 469 -22.46 -6.22 -12.06
CA ASN A 469 -23.54 -5.29 -12.40
C ASN A 469 -23.30 -3.84 -11.95
N GLN A 470 -22.29 -3.61 -11.10
CA GLN A 470 -21.88 -2.27 -10.62
C GLN A 470 -20.67 -1.73 -11.40
N VAL A 471 -20.04 -2.57 -12.23
CA VAL A 471 -18.87 -2.18 -13.03
C VAL A 471 -19.36 -1.43 -14.27
N PRO A 472 -18.99 -0.14 -14.45
CA PRO A 472 -19.39 0.62 -15.61
C PRO A 472 -18.64 0.14 -16.87
N SER A 473 -19.14 0.50 -18.02
CA SER A 473 -18.38 0.35 -19.27
C SER A 473 -17.29 1.40 -19.34
N PHE A 474 -16.05 0.97 -19.56
CA PHE A 474 -14.90 1.85 -19.70
C PHE A 474 -14.58 2.12 -21.17
N LYS A 475 -14.34 3.39 -21.50
CA LYS A 475 -13.74 3.74 -22.79
C LYS A 475 -12.24 3.48 -22.73
N ARG A 476 -11.66 2.94 -23.81
CA ARG A 476 -10.20 2.85 -23.91
C ARG A 476 -9.60 4.24 -23.92
N PRO A 477 -8.47 4.50 -23.22
CA PRO A 477 -7.78 5.78 -23.28
C PRO A 477 -7.46 6.16 -24.71
N GLN A 478 -7.65 7.42 -25.05
CA GLN A 478 -7.24 7.93 -26.36
C GLN A 478 -5.73 8.22 -26.32
N ARG A 479 -5.05 7.94 -27.42
CA ARG A 479 -3.65 8.31 -27.59
C ARG A 479 -3.60 9.75 -28.11
N PHE A 480 -3.02 10.63 -27.31
CA PHE A 480 -2.73 12.01 -27.68
C PHE A 480 -1.27 12.18 -28.08
N LYS A 481 -0.87 13.38 -28.55
CA LYS A 481 0.53 13.67 -28.90
C LYS A 481 1.43 13.47 -27.68
N GLN A 482 2.63 12.91 -27.92
CA GLN A 482 3.63 12.69 -26.87
C GLN A 482 3.96 13.97 -26.11
N LEU A 483 4.19 13.85 -24.80
CA LEU A 483 4.78 14.92 -23.98
C LEU A 483 6.05 15.45 -24.67
N ARG A 484 6.06 16.75 -24.99
CA ARG A 484 7.23 17.39 -25.57
C ARG A 484 8.27 17.65 -24.49
N ARG A 485 9.55 17.65 -24.90
CA ARG A 485 10.68 18.06 -24.06
C ARG A 485 10.38 19.40 -23.41
N ILE A 486 10.62 19.45 -22.10
CA ILE A 486 10.48 20.68 -21.31
C ILE A 486 11.54 21.70 -21.73
N LYS A 487 11.10 22.89 -22.08
CA LYS A 487 11.93 24.08 -22.14
C LYS A 487 11.66 24.90 -20.88
N GLY A 488 12.71 25.20 -20.10
CA GLY A 488 12.62 26.20 -19.04
C GLY A 488 12.09 25.75 -17.68
N GLY A 489 12.07 24.45 -17.36
CA GLY A 489 11.77 23.98 -15.99
C GLY A 489 10.31 24.00 -15.58
N SER A 490 9.37 24.16 -16.51
CA SER A 490 7.94 23.97 -16.33
C SER A 490 7.47 22.70 -17.04
N LEU A 491 6.47 22.02 -16.47
CA LEU A 491 5.77 20.93 -17.17
C LEU A 491 4.99 21.56 -18.35
N GLU A 492 5.48 21.36 -19.58
CA GLU A 492 4.69 21.68 -20.76
C GLU A 492 3.74 20.52 -21.06
N TYR A 493 2.47 20.77 -20.85
CA TYR A 493 1.39 19.87 -21.24
C TYR A 493 1.10 20.11 -22.73
N GLY A 494 1.32 19.08 -23.58
CA GLY A 494 0.95 19.17 -24.99
C GLY A 494 -0.58 19.31 -25.12
N GLU A 495 -1.04 20.34 -25.87
CA GLU A 495 -2.41 20.46 -26.35
C GLU A 495 -2.80 19.32 -27.29
#